data_bf7575755a2415254099a53833ec95e3
#
_entry.id   bf7575755a2415254099a53833ec95e3
#
_cell.length_a   1.000
_cell.length_b   1.000
_cell.length_c   1.000
_cell.angle_alpha   90.00
_cell.angle_beta   90.00
_cell.angle_gamma   90.00
#
_symmetry.space_group_name_H-M   'P 1'
#
loop_
_entity.id
_entity.type
_entity.pdbx_description
1 polymer ?
#
loop_
_entity_poly.entity_id
_entity_poly.type
_entity_poly.pdbx_seq_one_letter_code
_entity_poly.pdbx_strand_id
1 'polypeptide(L)'
;MYFIFRYIKLTFTFLRLHIIFNWLSLAFLNGYYLTKFSLWVSKNRKIAYNDFPSKYDYLKRYPFYKWVLEREGLSSLPVNYMEFGVANGTSFRWFLQQNNNEDSNFYGFDTFTGLPEDFGLYKKGYFNNQNAPPEVNDARAKFYQGLFQQTLPGFVTKWNKEKRNILMLDADLYSATMYVLATLAPHLKKGDVIFFDEFSVPTQEFKAYQDFVKSFHLPMELIAAANNYYFVAFKVG
;
A
#
# COMPACT_ATOMS: atom_id res chain seq x y z
N MET A 1 -30.02 21.67 -12.80
CA MET A 1 -28.61 21.37 -12.46
C MET A 1 -27.92 20.55 -13.57
N TYR A 2 -28.44 19.39 -14.00
CA TYR A 2 -27.83 18.53 -15.05
C TYR A 2 -27.53 19.22 -16.38
N PHE A 3 -28.45 20.07 -16.89
CA PHE A 3 -28.26 20.78 -18.16
C PHE A 3 -27.09 21.77 -18.12
N ILE A 4 -26.95 22.53 -17.03
CA ILE A 4 -25.87 23.50 -16.87
C ILE A 4 -24.50 22.78 -16.90
N PHE A 5 -24.35 21.68 -16.17
CA PHE A 5 -23.09 20.90 -16.16
C PHE A 5 -22.77 20.30 -17.54
N ARG A 6 -23.78 19.93 -18.32
CA ARG A 6 -23.59 19.46 -19.70
C ARG A 6 -22.99 20.56 -20.59
N TYR A 7 -23.54 21.77 -20.53
CA TYR A 7 -23.03 22.89 -21.31
C TYR A 7 -21.63 23.32 -20.86
N ILE A 8 -21.37 23.36 -19.58
CA ILE A 8 -20.02 23.64 -19.04
C ILE A 8 -19.01 22.65 -19.61
N LYS A 9 -19.29 21.32 -19.56
CA LYS A 9 -18.39 20.31 -20.13
C LYS A 9 -18.16 20.49 -21.62
N LEU A 10 -19.24 20.73 -22.39
CA LEU A 10 -19.15 20.93 -23.82
C LEU A 10 -18.29 22.17 -24.15
N THR A 11 -18.54 23.28 -23.48
CA THR A 11 -17.77 24.54 -23.65
C THR A 11 -16.32 24.33 -23.30
N PHE A 12 -16.04 23.67 -22.16
CA PHE A 12 -14.68 23.38 -21.72
C PHE A 12 -13.91 22.53 -22.74
N THR A 13 -14.57 21.49 -23.28
CA THR A 13 -13.99 20.62 -24.30
C THR A 13 -13.82 21.33 -25.65
N PHE A 14 -14.87 22.04 -26.10
CA PHE A 14 -14.86 22.73 -27.38
C PHE A 14 -13.79 23.83 -27.46
N LEU A 15 -13.68 24.63 -26.41
CA LEU A 15 -12.68 25.72 -26.30
C LEU A 15 -11.30 25.23 -25.89
N ARG A 16 -11.10 23.91 -25.70
CA ARG A 16 -9.83 23.30 -25.26
C ARG A 16 -9.26 23.98 -24.01
N LEU A 17 -10.11 24.32 -23.04
CA LEU A 17 -9.71 25.05 -21.84
C LEU A 17 -8.68 24.28 -20.98
N HIS A 18 -8.49 22.98 -21.21
CA HIS A 18 -7.43 22.20 -20.60
C HIS A 18 -6.04 22.80 -20.84
N ILE A 19 -5.81 23.49 -21.98
CA ILE A 19 -4.51 24.15 -22.26
C ILE A 19 -4.17 25.20 -21.19
N ILE A 20 -5.21 25.92 -20.71
CA ILE A 20 -5.05 26.98 -19.70
C ILE A 20 -5.05 26.37 -18.27
N PHE A 21 -5.90 25.39 -18.01
CA PHE A 21 -6.16 24.90 -16.65
C PHE A 21 -5.35 23.65 -16.26
N ASN A 22 -4.65 23.00 -17.20
CA ASN A 22 -3.95 21.76 -16.92
C ASN A 22 -2.91 21.88 -15.79
N TRP A 23 -2.16 22.98 -15.76
CA TRP A 23 -1.16 23.23 -14.73
C TRP A 23 -1.76 23.46 -13.32
N LEU A 24 -2.99 24.01 -13.25
CA LEU A 24 -3.75 24.18 -12.02
C LEU A 24 -4.39 22.89 -11.54
N SER A 25 -4.75 21.98 -12.44
CA SER A 25 -5.50 20.77 -12.13
C SER A 25 -4.77 19.88 -11.13
N LEU A 26 -3.45 19.74 -11.27
CA LEU A 26 -2.62 18.96 -10.36
C LEU A 26 -2.57 19.59 -8.95
N ALA A 27 -2.48 20.93 -8.86
CA ALA A 27 -2.50 21.64 -7.58
C ALA A 27 -3.85 21.46 -6.87
N PHE A 28 -4.96 21.58 -7.59
CA PHE A 28 -6.30 21.35 -7.05
C PHE A 28 -6.50 19.90 -6.61
N LEU A 29 -6.00 18.93 -7.38
CA LEU A 29 -6.07 17.51 -7.02
C LEU A 29 -5.30 17.24 -5.72
N ASN A 30 -4.08 17.73 -5.62
CA ASN A 30 -3.28 17.58 -4.39
C ASN A 30 -3.94 18.28 -3.20
N GLY A 31 -4.44 19.50 -3.36
CA GLY A 31 -5.16 20.24 -2.31
C GLY A 31 -6.41 19.50 -1.83
N TYR A 32 -7.17 18.91 -2.76
CA TYR A 32 -8.34 18.11 -2.43
C TYR A 32 -7.99 16.86 -1.61
N TYR A 33 -7.01 16.07 -2.04
CA TYR A 33 -6.62 14.87 -1.31
C TYR A 33 -5.90 15.17 0.00
N LEU A 34 -5.10 16.24 0.08
CA LEU A 34 -4.51 16.71 1.33
C LEU A 34 -5.60 17.08 2.36
N THR A 35 -6.65 17.77 1.93
CA THR A 35 -7.79 18.11 2.78
C THR A 35 -8.51 16.85 3.25
N LYS A 36 -8.74 15.89 2.38
CA LYS A 36 -9.34 14.60 2.75
C LYS A 36 -8.47 13.82 3.73
N PHE A 37 -7.16 13.78 3.50
CA PHE A 37 -6.21 13.14 4.40
C PHE A 37 -6.23 13.79 5.78
N SER A 38 -6.14 15.12 5.86
CA SER A 38 -6.20 15.87 7.11
C SER A 38 -7.50 15.58 7.89
N LEU A 39 -8.65 15.57 7.19
CA LEU A 39 -9.94 15.24 7.79
C LEU A 39 -9.97 13.78 8.29
N TRP A 40 -9.41 12.86 7.52
CA TRP A 40 -9.31 11.46 7.90
C TRP A 40 -8.42 11.27 9.14
N VAL A 41 -7.24 11.90 9.17
CA VAL A 41 -6.34 11.91 10.33
C VAL A 41 -7.05 12.44 11.57
N SER A 42 -7.81 13.53 11.46
CA SER A 42 -8.51 14.11 12.60
C SER A 42 -9.52 13.16 13.25
N LYS A 43 -10.14 12.29 12.44
CA LYS A 43 -11.10 11.28 12.90
C LYS A 43 -10.44 10.03 13.48
N ASN A 44 -9.18 9.76 13.11
CA ASN A 44 -8.47 8.54 13.46
C ASN A 44 -7.31 8.75 14.44
N ARG A 45 -7.31 9.85 15.21
CA ARG A 45 -6.23 10.13 16.17
C ARG A 45 -6.20 9.22 17.39
N LYS A 46 -7.36 8.72 17.81
CA LYS A 46 -7.52 7.96 19.06
C LYS A 46 -7.40 6.46 18.77
N ILE A 47 -6.20 6.00 18.49
CA ILE A 47 -5.85 4.59 18.33
C ILE A 47 -4.72 4.22 19.27
N ALA A 48 -4.56 2.92 19.55
CA ALA A 48 -3.66 2.44 20.59
C ALA A 48 -2.18 2.71 20.31
N TYR A 49 -1.76 2.72 19.05
CA TYR A 49 -0.41 3.07 18.65
C TYR A 49 -0.45 4.22 17.65
N ASN A 50 -0.04 5.41 18.07
CA ASN A 50 -0.02 6.60 17.24
C ASN A 50 0.97 7.62 17.81
N ASP A 51 1.95 8.01 17.01
CA ASP A 51 2.98 8.98 17.42
C ASP A 51 2.74 10.41 16.89
N PHE A 52 1.58 10.66 16.29
CA PHE A 52 1.26 11.97 15.70
C PHE A 52 0.91 13.04 16.78
N PRO A 53 1.48 14.25 16.75
CA PRO A 53 2.54 14.70 15.85
C PRO A 53 3.94 14.28 16.34
N SER A 54 4.82 13.91 15.44
CA SER A 54 6.18 13.49 15.79
C SER A 54 7.22 13.97 14.76
N LYS A 55 8.51 13.91 15.14
CA LYS A 55 9.59 14.13 14.18
C LYS A 55 9.62 12.96 13.20
N TYR A 56 9.78 13.27 11.90
CA TYR A 56 9.97 12.25 10.87
C TYR A 56 11.24 11.45 11.13
N ASP A 57 11.10 10.11 11.15
CA ASP A 57 12.20 9.17 11.23
C ASP A 57 11.76 7.86 10.57
N TYR A 58 12.42 7.48 9.49
CA TYR A 58 12.09 6.28 8.73
C TYR A 58 12.26 4.98 9.54
N LEU A 59 13.16 4.97 10.53
CA LEU A 59 13.39 3.78 11.38
C LEU A 59 12.22 3.47 12.32
N LYS A 60 11.27 4.38 12.49
CA LYS A 60 10.05 4.14 13.27
C LYS A 60 9.17 3.02 12.71
N ARG A 61 9.43 2.60 11.46
CA ARG A 61 8.74 1.47 10.85
C ARG A 61 8.92 0.16 11.63
N TYR A 62 10.11 -0.09 12.15
CA TYR A 62 10.40 -1.35 12.83
C TYR A 62 9.70 -1.51 14.19
N PRO A 63 9.75 -0.56 15.15
CA PRO A 63 8.94 -0.65 16.36
C PRO A 63 7.44 -0.66 16.07
N PHE A 64 6.97 0.04 15.03
CA PHE A 64 5.58 0.00 14.60
C PHE A 64 5.19 -1.40 14.08
N TYR A 65 5.97 -2.02 13.19
CA TYR A 65 5.71 -3.36 12.69
C TYR A 65 5.70 -4.38 13.83
N LYS A 66 6.70 -4.30 14.72
CA LYS A 66 6.82 -5.20 15.88
C LYS A 66 5.58 -5.11 16.76
N TRP A 67 5.14 -3.91 17.10
CA TRP A 67 3.95 -3.69 17.92
C TRP A 67 2.69 -4.33 17.29
N VAL A 68 2.49 -4.19 15.98
CA VAL A 68 1.36 -4.80 15.28
C VAL A 68 1.45 -6.32 15.30
N LEU A 69 2.62 -6.89 15.02
CA LEU A 69 2.83 -8.34 15.04
C LEU A 69 2.56 -8.94 16.43
N GLU A 70 3.04 -8.29 17.49
CA GLU A 70 2.81 -8.72 18.88
C GLU A 70 1.34 -8.63 19.26
N ARG A 71 0.70 -7.49 19.00
CA ARG A 71 -0.73 -7.27 19.28
C ARG A 71 -1.63 -8.30 18.62
N GLU A 72 -1.33 -8.62 17.37
CA GLU A 72 -2.15 -9.52 16.56
C GLU A 72 -1.70 -11.01 16.66
N GLY A 73 -0.66 -11.31 17.45
CA GLY A 73 -0.14 -12.66 17.64
C GLY A 73 0.51 -13.26 16.39
N LEU A 74 1.00 -12.42 15.46
CA LEU A 74 1.46 -12.86 14.14
C LEU A 74 2.91 -13.36 14.12
N SER A 75 3.64 -13.23 15.22
CA SER A 75 5.02 -13.70 15.31
C SER A 75 5.16 -15.23 15.45
N SER A 76 4.11 -15.91 15.91
CA SER A 76 4.13 -17.36 16.17
C SER A 76 3.09 -18.16 15.37
N LEU A 77 2.09 -17.50 14.85
CA LEU A 77 1.06 -18.15 14.03
C LEU A 77 1.57 -18.39 12.60
N PRO A 78 1.09 -19.46 11.92
CA PRO A 78 1.35 -19.64 10.49
C PRO A 78 0.65 -18.54 9.70
N VAL A 79 1.43 -17.81 8.88
CA VAL A 79 0.94 -16.69 8.09
C VAL A 79 1.33 -16.81 6.62
N ASN A 80 0.61 -16.09 5.77
CA ASN A 80 1.07 -15.71 4.44
C ASN A 80 1.49 -14.24 4.50
N TYR A 81 2.76 -13.96 4.47
CA TYR A 81 3.30 -12.62 4.30
C TYR A 81 3.46 -12.33 2.81
N MET A 82 2.93 -11.22 2.34
CA MET A 82 3.00 -10.78 0.94
C MET A 82 3.49 -9.34 0.90
N GLU A 83 4.65 -9.11 0.30
CA GLU A 83 5.24 -7.78 0.13
C GLU A 83 5.20 -7.36 -1.33
N PHE A 84 4.64 -6.20 -1.58
CA PHE A 84 4.47 -5.59 -2.89
C PHE A 84 5.36 -4.35 -2.96
N GLY A 85 6.48 -4.45 -3.67
CA GLY A 85 7.61 -3.53 -3.61
C GLY A 85 8.66 -4.03 -2.63
N VAL A 86 9.52 -4.93 -3.07
CA VAL A 86 10.54 -5.59 -2.22
C VAL A 86 11.87 -4.86 -2.28
N ALA A 87 12.20 -4.28 -3.42
CA ALA A 87 13.49 -3.66 -3.71
C ALA A 87 14.68 -4.56 -3.28
N ASN A 88 15.51 -4.10 -2.35
CA ASN A 88 16.64 -4.86 -1.81
C ASN A 88 16.27 -5.89 -0.73
N GLY A 89 14.99 -5.99 -0.34
CA GLY A 89 14.47 -6.96 0.62
C GLY A 89 14.78 -6.67 2.09
N THR A 90 14.98 -5.42 2.46
CA THR A 90 15.29 -5.06 3.86
C THR A 90 14.09 -5.32 4.78
N SER A 91 12.90 -4.83 4.44
CA SER A 91 11.65 -5.11 5.16
C SER A 91 11.27 -6.58 5.09
N PHE A 92 11.39 -7.20 3.92
CA PHE A 92 11.10 -8.61 3.72
C PHE A 92 11.90 -9.52 4.67
N ARG A 93 13.24 -9.32 4.75
CA ARG A 93 14.10 -10.08 5.68
C ARG A 93 13.76 -9.80 7.12
N TRP A 94 13.39 -8.56 7.46
CA TRP A 94 12.97 -8.23 8.81
C TRP A 94 11.71 -8.99 9.23
N PHE A 95 10.64 -8.99 8.41
CA PHE A 95 9.41 -9.73 8.69
C PHE A 95 9.67 -11.24 8.78
N LEU A 96 10.51 -11.78 7.90
CA LEU A 96 10.90 -13.20 7.90
C LEU A 96 11.56 -13.60 9.25
N GLN A 97 12.38 -12.72 9.82
CA GLN A 97 13.03 -12.93 11.12
C GLN A 97 12.06 -12.77 12.32
N GLN A 98 10.97 -12.03 12.16
CA GLN A 98 10.00 -11.83 13.25
C GLN A 98 8.99 -12.97 13.39
N ASN A 99 8.83 -13.81 12.37
CA ASN A 99 7.94 -14.95 12.44
C ASN A 99 8.74 -16.25 12.35
N ASN A 100 8.71 -17.04 13.45
CA ASN A 100 9.48 -18.29 13.58
C ASN A 100 8.69 -19.55 13.21
N ASN A 101 7.45 -19.40 12.72
CA ASN A 101 6.62 -20.55 12.37
C ASN A 101 7.06 -21.13 11.01
N GLU A 102 7.44 -22.41 11.02
CA GLU A 102 7.94 -23.12 9.83
C GLU A 102 6.85 -23.29 8.74
N ASP A 103 5.58 -23.30 9.15
CA ASP A 103 4.46 -23.36 8.21
C ASP A 103 4.11 -22.02 7.56
N SER A 104 4.78 -20.92 7.93
CA SER A 104 4.56 -19.62 7.30
C SER A 104 5.11 -19.58 5.87
N ASN A 105 4.50 -18.74 5.03
CA ASN A 105 4.99 -18.48 3.68
C ASN A 105 5.26 -16.99 3.52
N PHE A 106 6.35 -16.66 2.83
CA PHE A 106 6.77 -15.30 2.55
C PHE A 106 6.88 -15.12 1.04
N TYR A 107 6.08 -14.21 0.49
CA TYR A 107 5.98 -13.95 -0.94
C TYR A 107 6.36 -12.50 -1.23
N GLY A 108 7.40 -12.29 -2.02
CA GLY A 108 7.82 -10.97 -2.47
C GLY A 108 7.46 -10.75 -3.94
N PHE A 109 6.86 -9.61 -4.24
CA PHE A 109 6.46 -9.22 -5.59
C PHE A 109 7.14 -7.90 -5.94
N ASP A 110 7.93 -7.90 -7.01
CA ASP A 110 8.62 -6.70 -7.49
C ASP A 110 9.05 -6.91 -8.94
N THR A 111 9.24 -5.82 -9.67
CA THR A 111 9.92 -5.86 -10.97
C THR A 111 11.40 -6.12 -10.82
N PHE A 112 12.00 -5.69 -9.69
CA PHE A 112 13.43 -5.60 -9.41
C PHE A 112 14.21 -4.73 -10.41
N THR A 113 13.49 -4.13 -11.36
CA THR A 113 14.02 -3.16 -12.33
C THR A 113 13.74 -1.71 -11.93
N GLY A 114 13.14 -1.52 -10.74
CA GLY A 114 12.71 -0.23 -10.21
C GLY A 114 11.31 0.19 -10.65
N LEU A 115 10.96 1.42 -10.34
CA LEU A 115 9.63 1.98 -10.61
C LEU A 115 9.23 1.83 -12.10
N PRO A 116 8.03 1.35 -12.41
CA PRO A 116 7.55 1.25 -13.79
C PRO A 116 7.19 2.61 -14.42
N GLU A 117 6.92 3.63 -13.61
CA GLU A 117 6.60 5.00 -14.00
C GLU A 117 7.20 6.02 -13.01
N ASP A 118 7.12 7.32 -13.33
CA ASP A 118 7.63 8.38 -12.46
C ASP A 118 6.77 8.50 -11.18
N PHE A 119 7.43 8.65 -10.02
CA PHE A 119 6.81 8.90 -8.72
C PHE A 119 7.39 10.13 -8.04
N GLY A 120 6.66 11.22 -8.03
CA GLY A 120 7.13 12.49 -7.48
C GLY A 120 8.46 12.96 -8.09
N LEU A 121 9.52 12.97 -7.30
CA LEU A 121 10.88 13.31 -7.75
C LEU A 121 11.65 12.10 -8.29
N TYR A 122 11.16 10.88 -8.02
CA TYR A 122 11.79 9.65 -8.47
C TYR A 122 11.38 9.31 -9.90
N LYS A 123 12.37 9.02 -10.72
CA LYS A 123 12.15 8.65 -12.12
C LYS A 123 11.92 7.15 -12.28
N LYS A 124 11.25 6.77 -13.36
CA LYS A 124 11.18 5.38 -13.79
C LYS A 124 12.55 4.70 -13.70
N GLY A 125 12.59 3.49 -13.15
CA GLY A 125 13.82 2.73 -12.90
C GLY A 125 14.52 3.05 -11.57
N TYR A 126 14.05 4.04 -10.78
CA TYR A 126 14.54 4.25 -9.42
C TYR A 126 14.17 3.04 -8.54
N PHE A 127 14.92 2.73 -7.51
CA PHE A 127 14.83 1.53 -6.67
C PHE A 127 15.17 0.21 -7.39
N ASN A 128 15.91 0.26 -8.50
CA ASN A 128 16.40 -0.96 -9.18
C ASN A 128 17.33 -1.77 -8.26
N ASN A 129 17.06 -3.08 -8.15
CA ASN A 129 17.88 -4.03 -7.42
C ASN A 129 18.66 -4.93 -8.38
N GLN A 130 19.47 -4.36 -9.26
CA GLN A 130 20.31 -5.08 -10.24
C GLN A 130 19.52 -6.06 -11.12
N ASN A 131 18.22 -5.80 -11.32
CA ASN A 131 17.27 -6.63 -12.07
C ASN A 131 17.09 -8.06 -11.52
N ALA A 132 17.35 -8.28 -10.24
CA ALA A 132 17.24 -9.59 -9.60
C ALA A 132 16.61 -9.51 -8.20
N PRO A 133 15.88 -10.55 -7.76
CA PRO A 133 15.44 -10.69 -6.39
C PRO A 133 16.62 -10.65 -5.40
N PRO A 134 16.38 -10.17 -4.16
CA PRO A 134 17.41 -10.24 -3.12
C PRO A 134 17.71 -11.70 -2.74
N GLU A 135 18.94 -11.98 -2.40
CA GLU A 135 19.32 -13.29 -1.85
C GLU A 135 18.72 -13.47 -0.45
N VAL A 136 17.92 -14.50 -0.27
CA VAL A 136 17.30 -14.90 1.00
C VAL A 136 17.41 -16.41 1.14
N ASN A 137 18.18 -16.85 2.14
CA ASN A 137 18.37 -18.27 2.42
C ASN A 137 17.35 -18.77 3.46
N ASP A 138 16.08 -18.86 3.05
CA ASP A 138 14.98 -19.40 3.86
C ASP A 138 13.97 -20.09 2.92
N ALA A 139 13.67 -21.35 3.18
CA ALA A 139 12.79 -22.16 2.34
C ALA A 139 11.33 -21.63 2.26
N ARG A 140 10.93 -20.79 3.22
CA ARG A 140 9.61 -20.16 3.26
C ARG A 140 9.49 -19.00 2.28
N ALA A 141 10.62 -18.44 1.79
CA ALA A 141 10.67 -17.25 0.93
C ALA A 141 10.54 -17.61 -0.55
N LYS A 142 9.70 -16.88 -1.26
CA LYS A 142 9.55 -16.99 -2.73
C LYS A 142 9.36 -15.60 -3.34
N PHE A 143 10.04 -15.34 -4.45
CA PHE A 143 9.92 -14.08 -5.17
C PHE A 143 9.25 -14.26 -6.52
N TYR A 144 8.42 -13.28 -6.89
CA TYR A 144 7.71 -13.19 -8.15
C TYR A 144 8.15 -11.92 -8.87
N GLN A 145 9.04 -12.09 -9.86
CA GLN A 145 9.60 -10.99 -10.63
C GLN A 145 8.68 -10.58 -11.76
N GLY A 146 8.32 -9.32 -11.83
CA GLY A 146 7.47 -8.72 -12.87
C GLY A 146 6.49 -7.70 -12.32
N LEU A 147 5.71 -7.10 -13.21
CA LEU A 147 4.60 -6.24 -12.79
C LEU A 147 3.54 -7.06 -12.02
N PHE A 148 2.86 -6.47 -11.07
CA PHE A 148 1.82 -7.16 -10.29
C PHE A 148 0.72 -7.73 -11.20
N GLN A 149 0.40 -7.03 -12.31
CA GLN A 149 -0.54 -7.49 -13.33
C GLN A 149 -0.11 -8.79 -14.03
N GLN A 150 1.19 -9.08 -14.03
CA GLN A 150 1.74 -10.29 -14.64
C GLN A 150 1.85 -11.45 -13.64
N THR A 151 2.12 -11.13 -12.38
CA THR A 151 2.48 -12.12 -11.35
C THR A 151 1.30 -12.55 -10.48
N LEU A 152 0.44 -11.61 -10.05
CA LEU A 152 -0.67 -11.90 -9.14
C LEU A 152 -1.74 -12.84 -9.72
N PRO A 153 -2.19 -12.74 -10.98
CA PRO A 153 -3.25 -13.63 -11.50
C PRO A 153 -2.89 -15.10 -11.39
N GLY A 154 -1.64 -15.46 -11.66
CA GLY A 154 -1.15 -16.84 -11.50
C GLY A 154 -0.95 -17.25 -10.04
N PHE A 155 -0.57 -16.30 -9.18
CA PHE A 155 -0.37 -16.55 -7.76
C PHE A 155 -1.69 -16.84 -7.02
N VAL A 156 -2.73 -16.03 -7.23
CA VAL A 156 -4.01 -16.14 -6.51
C VAL A 156 -4.74 -17.46 -6.75
N THR A 157 -4.38 -18.19 -7.80
CA THR A 157 -4.93 -19.52 -8.09
C THR A 157 -4.25 -20.65 -7.32
N LYS A 158 -3.05 -20.42 -6.75
CA LYS A 158 -2.17 -21.49 -6.22
C LYS A 158 -1.81 -21.35 -4.75
N TRP A 159 -1.96 -20.14 -4.16
CA TRP A 159 -1.56 -19.91 -2.77
C TRP A 159 -2.53 -20.56 -1.77
N ASN A 160 -2.01 -20.88 -0.59
CA ASN A 160 -2.83 -21.41 0.50
C ASN A 160 -3.58 -20.25 1.18
N LYS A 161 -4.92 -20.26 1.07
CA LYS A 161 -5.80 -19.20 1.61
C LYS A 161 -6.24 -19.42 3.05
N GLU A 162 -5.88 -20.56 3.65
CA GLU A 162 -6.30 -20.91 5.03
C GLU A 162 -5.55 -20.09 6.09
N LYS A 163 -4.30 -19.75 5.83
CA LYS A 163 -3.47 -18.99 6.76
C LYS A 163 -3.92 -17.54 6.81
N ARG A 164 -3.64 -16.89 7.93
CA ARG A 164 -3.85 -15.44 8.09
C ARG A 164 -2.90 -14.68 7.18
N ASN A 165 -3.40 -13.65 6.52
CA ASN A 165 -2.61 -12.86 5.58
C ASN A 165 -2.05 -11.60 6.23
N ILE A 166 -0.81 -11.28 5.88
CA ILE A 166 -0.14 -10.01 6.16
C ILE A 166 0.26 -9.43 4.81
N LEU A 167 -0.35 -8.33 4.42
CA LEU A 167 0.01 -7.59 3.21
C LEU A 167 0.87 -6.40 3.59
N MET A 168 2.02 -6.26 2.96
CA MET A 168 2.86 -5.07 2.99
C MET A 168 2.76 -4.38 1.64
N LEU A 169 2.15 -3.21 1.60
CA LEU A 169 2.04 -2.36 0.43
C LEU A 169 3.14 -1.29 0.52
N ASP A 170 4.19 -1.47 -0.24
CA ASP A 170 5.36 -0.59 -0.38
C ASP A 170 5.61 -0.38 -1.89
N ALA A 171 4.51 -0.05 -2.59
CA ALA A 171 4.48 -0.01 -4.06
C ALA A 171 4.47 1.42 -4.61
N ASP A 172 4.53 2.43 -3.73
CA ASP A 172 4.59 3.87 -4.01
C ASP A 172 3.38 4.40 -4.81
N LEU A 173 3.01 3.71 -5.88
CA LEU A 173 2.08 4.17 -6.91
C LEU A 173 0.63 3.81 -6.59
N TYR A 174 -0.28 4.76 -6.79
CA TYR A 174 -1.72 4.53 -6.72
C TYR A 174 -2.18 3.35 -7.60
N SER A 175 -1.68 3.30 -8.83
CA SER A 175 -2.06 2.26 -9.81
C SER A 175 -1.66 0.86 -9.33
N ALA A 176 -0.46 0.72 -8.78
CA ALA A 176 0.08 -0.53 -8.27
C ALA A 176 -0.67 -0.97 -7.00
N THR A 177 -0.79 -0.09 -6.01
CA THR A 177 -1.50 -0.34 -4.74
C THR A 177 -2.97 -0.72 -4.99
N MET A 178 -3.67 0.03 -5.84
CA MET A 178 -5.07 -0.24 -6.16
C MET A 178 -5.24 -1.58 -6.88
N TYR A 179 -4.32 -1.94 -7.80
CA TYR A 179 -4.36 -3.23 -8.47
C TYR A 179 -4.20 -4.40 -7.49
N VAL A 180 -3.23 -4.31 -6.57
CA VAL A 180 -3.01 -5.33 -5.53
C VAL A 180 -4.25 -5.49 -4.67
N LEU A 181 -4.77 -4.39 -4.11
CA LEU A 181 -5.94 -4.41 -3.24
C LEU A 181 -7.17 -4.99 -3.96
N ALA A 182 -7.44 -4.56 -5.19
CA ALA A 182 -8.58 -5.04 -5.97
C ALA A 182 -8.46 -6.54 -6.30
N THR A 183 -7.25 -7.01 -6.65
CA THR A 183 -7.00 -8.41 -6.99
C THR A 183 -7.15 -9.32 -5.77
N LEU A 184 -6.69 -8.86 -4.60
CA LEU A 184 -6.73 -9.66 -3.37
C LEU A 184 -8.03 -9.52 -2.58
N ALA A 185 -8.86 -8.50 -2.84
CA ALA A 185 -10.11 -8.26 -2.13
C ALA A 185 -11.00 -9.50 -1.94
N PRO A 186 -11.25 -10.34 -2.98
CA PRO A 186 -12.07 -11.55 -2.83
C PRO A 186 -11.47 -12.63 -1.90
N HIS A 187 -10.22 -12.45 -1.52
CA HIS A 187 -9.44 -13.42 -0.75
C HIS A 187 -9.05 -12.93 0.63
N LEU A 188 -9.32 -11.65 0.93
CA LEU A 188 -9.12 -11.09 2.25
C LEU A 188 -10.21 -11.56 3.20
N LYS A 189 -9.83 -11.87 4.42
CA LYS A 189 -10.72 -12.37 5.46
C LYS A 189 -10.52 -11.65 6.77
N LYS A 190 -11.52 -11.77 7.63
CA LYS A 190 -11.48 -11.21 8.98
C LYS A 190 -10.19 -11.58 9.70
N GLY A 191 -9.51 -10.57 10.21
CA GLY A 191 -8.27 -10.69 10.94
C GLY A 191 -7.00 -10.53 10.09
N ASP A 192 -7.09 -10.51 8.76
CA ASP A 192 -5.94 -10.18 7.91
C ASP A 192 -5.43 -8.77 8.22
N VAL A 193 -4.13 -8.55 8.06
CA VAL A 193 -3.49 -7.26 8.35
C VAL A 193 -2.89 -6.69 7.07
N ILE A 194 -3.13 -5.41 6.86
CA ILE A 194 -2.62 -4.67 5.69
C ILE A 194 -1.80 -3.49 6.18
N PHE A 195 -0.52 -3.47 5.87
CA PHE A 195 0.40 -2.36 6.08
C PHE A 195 0.51 -1.51 4.82
N PHE A 196 0.59 -0.22 5.00
CA PHE A 196 0.95 0.76 3.99
C PHE A 196 2.20 1.50 4.44
N ASP A 197 3.19 1.62 3.55
CA ASP A 197 4.49 2.22 3.87
C ASP A 197 4.56 3.73 3.60
N GLU A 198 3.79 4.24 2.64
CA GLU A 198 3.74 5.67 2.28
C GLU A 198 2.32 6.25 2.32
N PHE A 199 1.52 5.84 3.31
CA PHE A 199 0.10 6.22 3.39
C PHE A 199 -0.15 7.72 3.44
N SER A 200 0.77 8.52 3.97
CA SER A 200 0.63 9.98 4.03
C SER A 200 0.84 10.69 2.69
N VAL A 201 1.14 9.97 1.60
CA VAL A 201 1.16 10.52 0.24
C VAL A 201 -0.27 10.57 -0.31
N PRO A 202 -0.97 11.73 -0.28
CA PRO A 202 -2.42 11.78 -0.36
C PRO A 202 -3.01 11.33 -1.70
N THR A 203 -2.25 11.50 -2.78
CA THR A 203 -2.70 11.16 -4.15
C THR A 203 -2.30 9.75 -4.59
N GLN A 204 -1.57 9.03 -3.75
CA GLN A 204 -1.07 7.68 -4.01
C GLN A 204 -1.77 6.66 -3.10
N GLU A 205 -1.09 6.13 -2.10
CA GLU A 205 -1.62 5.05 -1.23
C GLU A 205 -2.88 5.46 -0.46
N PHE A 206 -2.95 6.69 0.07
CA PHE A 206 -4.17 7.17 0.73
C PHE A 206 -5.36 7.21 -0.22
N LYS A 207 -5.14 7.68 -1.46
CA LYS A 207 -6.19 7.66 -2.49
C LYS A 207 -6.60 6.22 -2.83
N ALA A 208 -5.63 5.30 -2.98
CA ALA A 208 -5.91 3.90 -3.26
C ALA A 208 -6.75 3.26 -2.15
N TYR A 209 -6.40 3.50 -0.88
CA TYR A 209 -7.18 3.07 0.28
C TYR A 209 -8.61 3.62 0.25
N GLN A 210 -8.79 4.93 0.02
CA GLN A 210 -10.13 5.55 0.00
C GLN A 210 -11.02 4.99 -1.11
N ASP A 211 -10.47 4.85 -2.32
CA ASP A 211 -11.20 4.33 -3.46
C ASP A 211 -11.51 2.83 -3.27
N PHE A 212 -10.57 2.08 -2.68
CA PHE A 212 -10.74 0.66 -2.37
C PHE A 212 -11.87 0.43 -1.36
N VAL A 213 -11.81 1.05 -0.19
CA VAL A 213 -12.84 0.87 0.86
C VAL A 213 -14.22 1.26 0.35
N LYS A 214 -14.31 2.34 -0.44
CA LYS A 214 -15.57 2.78 -1.02
C LYS A 214 -16.12 1.81 -2.09
N SER A 215 -15.24 1.17 -2.86
CA SER A 215 -15.64 0.32 -4.00
C SER A 215 -15.92 -1.12 -3.59
N PHE A 216 -15.16 -1.65 -2.64
CA PHE A 216 -15.24 -3.05 -2.22
C PHE A 216 -16.05 -3.26 -0.93
N HIS A 217 -16.40 -2.18 -0.20
CA HIS A 217 -17.15 -2.25 1.07
C HIS A 217 -16.51 -3.20 2.09
N LEU A 218 -15.19 -3.39 2.02
CA LEU A 218 -14.46 -4.23 2.94
C LEU A 218 -14.20 -3.45 4.24
N PRO A 219 -14.68 -3.93 5.40
CA PRO A 219 -14.40 -3.28 6.67
C PRO A 219 -12.91 -3.32 6.98
N MET A 220 -12.31 -2.16 7.23
CA MET A 220 -10.90 -2.03 7.61
C MET A 220 -10.80 -1.15 8.85
N GLU A 221 -10.36 -1.74 9.96
CA GLU A 221 -10.09 -1.05 11.22
C GLU A 221 -8.63 -0.56 11.23
N LEU A 222 -8.42 0.75 11.42
CA LEU A 222 -7.07 1.27 11.66
C LEU A 222 -6.60 0.84 13.05
N ILE A 223 -5.54 0.04 13.13
CA ILE A 223 -5.02 -0.50 14.39
C ILE A 223 -3.76 0.20 14.89
N ALA A 224 -2.97 0.76 13.98
CA ALA A 224 -1.73 1.47 14.31
C ALA A 224 -1.36 2.50 13.24
N ALA A 225 -0.69 3.58 13.68
CA ALA A 225 -0.08 4.58 12.81
C ALA A 225 1.24 5.07 13.39
N ALA A 226 2.23 5.32 12.56
CA ALA A 226 3.52 5.86 12.96
C ALA A 226 4.04 6.89 11.95
N ASN A 227 5.04 7.65 12.37
CA ASN A 227 5.74 8.62 11.52
C ASN A 227 4.77 9.59 10.84
N ASN A 228 3.82 10.15 11.63
CA ASN A 228 2.77 11.04 11.14
C ASN A 228 1.86 10.39 10.09
N TYR A 229 1.43 9.15 10.32
CA TYR A 229 0.63 8.34 9.39
C TYR A 229 1.35 8.02 8.06
N TYR A 230 2.67 8.14 8.03
CA TYR A 230 3.45 7.64 6.91
C TYR A 230 3.33 6.12 6.83
N PHE A 231 3.46 5.47 7.99
CA PHE A 231 3.19 4.03 8.17
C PHE A 231 1.84 3.84 8.85
N VAL A 232 0.98 3.02 8.27
CA VAL A 232 -0.28 2.64 8.89
C VAL A 232 -0.54 1.13 8.76
N ALA A 233 -1.28 0.58 9.72
CA ALA A 233 -1.74 -0.81 9.66
C ALA A 233 -3.25 -0.88 9.87
N PHE A 234 -3.90 -1.62 9.00
CA PHE A 234 -5.31 -1.94 9.09
C PHE A 234 -5.52 -3.42 9.34
N LYS A 235 -6.59 -3.73 10.07
CA LYS A 235 -7.11 -5.07 10.24
C LYS A 235 -8.42 -5.21 9.50
N VAL A 236 -8.57 -6.28 8.75
CA VAL A 236 -9.83 -6.63 8.06
C VAL A 236 -10.84 -7.09 9.10
N GLY A 237 -12.05 -6.51 9.07
CA GLY A 237 -13.14 -6.73 10.03
C GLY A 237 -14.04 -7.95 9.77
#